data_7f8fda7dcad38c6c3f4f23e33e09e0fc
#
_entry.id   7f8fda7dcad38c6c3f4f23e33e09e0fc
#
_cell.length_a   1.000
_cell.length_b   1.000
_cell.length_c   1.000
_cell.angle_alpha   90.00
_cell.angle_beta   90.00
_cell.angle_gamma   90.00
#
_symmetry.space_group_name_H-M   'P 1'
#
loop_
_entity.id
_entity.type
_entity.pdbx_description
1 polymer ?
#
loop_
_entity_poly.entity_id
_entity_poly.type
_entity_poly.pdbx_seq_one_letter_code
_entity_poly.pdbx_strand_id
1 'polypeptide(L)'
;RQRQMCIRDRLITIMSSLAQEESRSISENITWGQRKSFSDGKVHLPYKRFLGYEKGEDGRPAVVESEARVVTLIYGLFLEGKTQAGICKYLEELGIPSPGGKAKWSKTTVTSILQNEKYKGDALLQKKFTVDFLEKKMKPNEGEVPQYYVTGSHPAIIEPDEWEQVQAEFARRKALGKAYSGKSVLSAKLVCEDCGAFFGPKVWHSTDQYRRTIWQCNGKFASEEHCHTPALDTETIQRLFIKAYNLMMQDRVQIIKEIEAWRQKLMDFGTLDADIERQLEETQVVAELVKTAVKENASTAQSQEAYLKKYEALTERYEKAAAELERLQSLRTSRSQQDKKMALYIRTLKKQPEVMHDWNDTIWTVMIERAIVHRNGEVTFAFANGTEIKVGA
;
A
#
# COMPACT_ATOMS: atom_id res chain seq x y z
N ARG A 1 -54.42 37.46 15.34
CA ARG A 1 -53.11 36.93 15.82
C ARG A 1 -52.75 35.58 15.19
N GLN A 2 -53.62 34.61 15.06
CA GLN A 2 -53.32 33.27 14.46
C GLN A 2 -52.97 33.37 12.94
N ARG A 3 -53.66 34.20 12.13
CA ARG A 3 -53.35 34.39 10.70
C ARG A 3 -51.96 35.02 10.47
N GLN A 4 -51.53 35.95 11.32
CA GLN A 4 -50.20 36.56 11.20
C GLN A 4 -49.07 35.55 11.57
N MET A 5 -49.33 34.64 12.53
CA MET A 5 -48.41 33.59 12.88
C MET A 5 -48.23 32.58 11.76
N CYS A 6 -49.31 32.17 11.08
CA CYS A 6 -49.26 31.28 9.93
C CYS A 6 -48.53 31.84 8.73
N ILE A 7 -48.63 33.13 8.44
CA ILE A 7 -47.92 33.81 7.35
C ILE A 7 -46.45 33.90 7.65
N ARG A 8 -46.09 34.22 8.91
CA ARG A 8 -44.69 34.30 9.36
C ARG A 8 -43.99 32.93 9.29
N ASP A 9 -44.67 31.87 9.71
CA ASP A 9 -44.13 30.50 9.63
C ASP A 9 -43.92 30.05 8.18
N ARG A 10 -44.85 30.34 7.28
CA ARG A 10 -44.69 30.06 5.83
C ARG A 10 -43.53 30.86 5.22
N LEU A 11 -43.36 32.11 5.60
CA LEU A 11 -42.27 32.96 5.11
C LEU A 11 -40.91 32.45 5.61
N ILE A 12 -40.82 32.02 6.85
CA ILE A 12 -39.62 31.38 7.42
C ILE A 12 -39.31 30.07 6.69
N THR A 13 -40.33 29.23 6.41
CA THR A 13 -40.15 27.98 5.68
C THR A 13 -39.64 28.22 4.24
N ILE A 14 -40.21 29.19 3.53
CA ILE A 14 -39.77 29.56 2.17
C ILE A 14 -38.36 30.11 2.18
N MET A 15 -38.04 31.01 3.13
CA MET A 15 -36.68 31.57 3.22
C MET A 15 -35.66 30.50 3.62
N SER A 16 -36.02 29.54 4.48
CA SER A 16 -35.18 28.42 4.83
C SER A 16 -34.93 27.50 3.65
N SER A 17 -35.98 27.20 2.84
CA SER A 17 -35.83 26.40 1.61
C SER A 17 -34.97 27.08 0.58
N LEU A 18 -35.12 28.40 0.36
CA LEU A 18 -34.29 29.16 -0.56
C LEU A 18 -32.83 29.19 -0.11
N ALA A 19 -32.55 29.45 1.17
CA ALA A 19 -31.18 29.41 1.72
C ALA A 19 -30.55 28.02 1.59
N GLN A 20 -31.33 26.97 1.73
CA GLN A 20 -30.87 25.59 1.56
C GLN A 20 -30.54 25.27 0.09
N GLU A 21 -31.39 25.68 -0.86
CA GLU A 21 -31.13 25.53 -2.30
C GLU A 21 -29.95 26.37 -2.77
N GLU A 22 -29.79 27.60 -2.27
CA GLU A 22 -28.62 28.41 -2.55
C GLU A 22 -27.33 27.77 -2.03
N SER A 23 -27.34 27.27 -0.79
CA SER A 23 -26.20 26.52 -0.20
C SER A 23 -25.87 25.26 -1.01
N ARG A 24 -26.88 24.55 -1.50
CA ARG A 24 -26.71 23.36 -2.37
C ARG A 24 -26.07 23.76 -3.69
N SER A 25 -26.59 24.77 -4.37
CA SER A 25 -26.07 25.26 -5.65
C SER A 25 -24.62 25.72 -5.54
N ILE A 26 -24.27 26.45 -4.49
CA ILE A 26 -22.88 26.85 -4.21
C ILE A 26 -21.99 25.60 -4.01
N SER A 27 -22.42 24.63 -3.24
CA SER A 27 -21.68 23.40 -2.99
C SER A 27 -21.45 22.59 -4.27
N GLU A 28 -22.49 22.47 -5.13
CA GLU A 28 -22.41 21.77 -6.42
C GLU A 28 -21.45 22.47 -7.38
N ASN A 29 -21.51 23.80 -7.46
CA ASN A 29 -20.60 24.59 -8.28
C ASN A 29 -19.14 24.49 -7.84
N ILE A 30 -18.87 24.54 -6.54
CA ILE A 30 -17.53 24.32 -5.98
C ILE A 30 -17.03 22.92 -6.31
N THR A 31 -17.87 21.89 -6.12
CA THR A 31 -17.54 20.50 -6.42
C THR A 31 -17.25 20.29 -7.90
N TRP A 32 -18.06 20.89 -8.78
CA TRP A 32 -17.84 20.86 -10.22
C TRP A 32 -16.51 21.51 -10.61
N GLY A 33 -16.24 22.73 -10.09
CA GLY A 33 -14.99 23.43 -10.32
C GLY A 33 -13.76 22.66 -9.84
N GLN A 34 -13.85 21.99 -8.68
CA GLN A 34 -12.78 21.12 -8.17
C GLN A 34 -12.58 19.89 -9.08
N ARG A 35 -13.66 19.21 -9.51
CA ARG A 35 -13.56 18.05 -10.41
C ARG A 35 -12.95 18.44 -11.76
N LYS A 36 -13.32 19.59 -12.30
CA LYS A 36 -12.72 20.12 -13.53
C LYS A 36 -11.23 20.40 -13.34
N SER A 37 -10.85 21.03 -12.23
CA SER A 37 -9.43 21.26 -11.88
C SER A 37 -8.65 19.94 -11.76
N PHE A 38 -9.27 18.89 -11.21
CA PHE A 38 -8.65 17.56 -11.09
C PHE A 38 -8.51 16.86 -12.44
N SER A 39 -9.53 16.97 -13.32
CA SER A 39 -9.44 16.42 -14.68
C SER A 39 -8.39 17.14 -15.52
N ASP A 40 -8.14 18.42 -15.26
CA ASP A 40 -7.05 19.21 -15.88
C ASP A 40 -5.67 18.88 -15.27
N GLY A 41 -5.58 17.95 -14.31
CA GLY A 41 -4.32 17.56 -13.66
C GLY A 41 -3.71 18.63 -12.75
N LYS A 42 -4.47 19.65 -12.34
CA LYS A 42 -3.95 20.71 -11.46
C LYS A 42 -3.81 20.22 -10.03
N VAL A 43 -2.58 20.12 -9.57
CA VAL A 43 -2.24 19.65 -8.23
C VAL A 43 -2.09 20.83 -7.27
N HIS A 44 -2.81 20.77 -6.16
CA HIS A 44 -2.68 21.71 -5.06
C HIS A 44 -2.13 21.04 -3.81
N LEU A 45 -1.09 21.62 -3.21
CA LEU A 45 -0.51 21.17 -1.94
C LEU A 45 -0.95 22.09 -0.79
N PRO A 46 -1.24 21.53 0.38
CA PRO A 46 -1.51 22.32 1.60
C PRO A 46 -0.19 22.75 2.26
N TYR A 47 0.58 23.61 1.62
CA TYR A 47 1.96 23.98 1.99
C TYR A 47 2.18 24.27 3.48
N LYS A 48 1.20 24.86 4.18
CA LYS A 48 1.34 25.26 5.60
C LYS A 48 1.78 24.12 6.55
N ARG A 49 1.51 22.84 6.19
CA ARG A 49 1.84 21.67 7.01
C ARG A 49 2.34 20.50 6.16
N PHE A 50 2.82 20.80 4.98
CA PHE A 50 3.31 19.81 4.05
C PHE A 50 4.84 19.90 4.01
N LEU A 51 5.49 19.06 4.80
CA LEU A 51 6.94 19.07 4.97
C LEU A 51 7.65 18.82 3.63
N GLY A 52 8.68 19.59 3.34
CA GLY A 52 9.54 19.40 2.18
C GLY A 52 9.15 20.21 0.95
N TYR A 53 7.98 20.87 0.95
CA TYR A 53 7.54 21.67 -0.19
C TYR A 53 6.98 23.02 0.22
N GLU A 54 7.29 24.02 -0.58
CA GLU A 54 6.69 25.35 -0.54
C GLU A 54 6.08 25.73 -1.89
N LYS A 55 5.34 26.84 -1.92
CA LYS A 55 4.78 27.36 -3.16
C LYS A 55 5.85 28.17 -3.88
N GLY A 56 6.32 27.67 -5.02
CA GLY A 56 7.27 28.37 -5.89
C GLY A 56 6.67 29.62 -6.53
N GLU A 57 7.53 30.45 -7.12
CA GLU A 57 7.16 31.70 -7.79
C GLU A 57 6.20 31.48 -8.98
N ASP A 58 6.33 30.36 -9.66
CA ASP A 58 5.45 29.90 -10.75
C ASP A 58 4.13 29.28 -10.25
N GLY A 59 3.91 29.25 -8.93
CA GLY A 59 2.76 28.65 -8.28
C GLY A 59 2.80 27.13 -8.18
N ARG A 60 3.87 26.47 -8.67
CA ARG A 60 4.10 25.03 -8.55
C ARG A 60 4.83 24.69 -7.26
N PRO A 61 4.77 23.42 -6.81
CA PRO A 61 5.53 22.98 -5.65
C PRO A 61 7.05 23.09 -5.89
N ALA A 62 7.75 23.78 -5.01
CA ALA A 62 9.20 23.85 -4.95
C ALA A 62 9.72 23.08 -3.73
N VAL A 63 10.86 22.41 -3.86
CA VAL A 63 11.47 21.63 -2.78
C VAL A 63 12.20 22.55 -1.81
N VAL A 64 11.94 22.37 -0.51
CA VAL A 64 12.67 23.01 0.59
C VAL A 64 13.73 22.03 1.09
N GLU A 65 14.98 22.22 0.71
CA GLU A 65 16.08 21.28 0.96
C GLU A 65 16.26 20.87 2.43
N SER A 66 16.11 21.79 3.38
CA SER A 66 16.22 21.48 4.81
C SER A 66 15.14 20.52 5.29
N GLU A 67 13.90 20.70 4.81
CA GLU A 67 12.77 19.85 5.14
C GLU A 67 12.79 18.53 4.33
N ALA A 68 13.24 18.58 3.08
CA ALA A 68 13.41 17.41 2.24
C ALA A 68 14.37 16.40 2.86
N ARG A 69 15.48 16.86 3.47
CA ARG A 69 16.40 15.99 4.22
C ARG A 69 15.71 15.26 5.38
N VAL A 70 14.76 15.90 6.06
CA VAL A 70 13.99 15.25 7.14
C VAL A 70 13.07 14.17 6.56
N VAL A 71 12.43 14.44 5.41
CA VAL A 71 11.61 13.44 4.71
C VAL A 71 12.45 12.24 4.31
N THR A 72 13.60 12.45 3.65
CA THR A 72 14.55 11.38 3.27
C THR A 72 15.02 10.59 4.48
N LEU A 73 15.33 11.26 5.59
CA LEU A 73 15.71 10.60 6.85
C LEU A 73 14.59 9.68 7.36
N ILE A 74 13.32 10.13 7.32
CA ILE A 74 12.17 9.31 7.77
C ILE A 74 12.05 8.04 6.91
N TYR A 75 12.22 8.15 5.59
CA TYR A 75 12.18 7.01 4.67
C TYR A 75 13.34 6.03 4.93
N GLY A 76 14.57 6.53 5.04
CA GLY A 76 15.74 5.72 5.38
C GLY A 76 15.57 4.96 6.70
N LEU A 77 15.18 5.65 7.77
CA LEU A 77 14.95 5.02 9.09
C LEU A 77 13.86 3.93 9.04
N PHE A 78 12.83 4.10 8.19
CA PHE A 78 11.81 3.08 8.03
C PHE A 78 12.33 1.84 7.31
N LEU A 79 13.14 2.00 6.26
CA LEU A 79 13.80 0.90 5.54
C LEU A 79 14.90 0.23 6.38
N GLU A 80 15.53 0.96 7.31
CA GLU A 80 16.40 0.40 8.37
C GLU A 80 15.62 -0.37 9.45
N GLY A 81 14.31 -0.59 9.25
CA GLY A 81 13.49 -1.42 10.12
C GLY A 81 12.89 -0.73 11.34
N LYS A 82 13.10 0.58 11.55
CA LYS A 82 12.48 1.29 12.65
C LYS A 82 10.95 1.32 12.53
N THR A 83 10.28 1.27 13.67
CA THR A 83 8.83 1.49 13.73
C THR A 83 8.52 2.98 13.65
N GLN A 84 7.28 3.33 13.29
CA GLN A 84 6.83 4.72 13.29
C GLN A 84 7.04 5.39 14.67
N ALA A 85 6.86 4.64 15.78
CA ALA A 85 7.14 5.13 17.12
C ALA A 85 8.64 5.36 17.35
N GLY A 86 9.50 4.46 16.85
CA GLY A 86 10.95 4.61 16.93
C GLY A 86 11.44 5.81 16.12
N ILE A 87 10.85 6.05 14.94
CA ILE A 87 11.15 7.23 14.13
C ILE A 87 10.73 8.51 14.85
N CYS A 88 9.50 8.55 15.43
CA CYS A 88 9.07 9.71 16.22
C CYS A 88 10.09 10.06 17.33
N LYS A 89 10.47 9.05 18.11
CA LYS A 89 11.43 9.25 19.21
C LYS A 89 12.80 9.73 18.70
N TYR A 90 13.29 9.17 17.61
CA TYR A 90 14.57 9.57 17.02
C TYR A 90 14.55 11.03 16.53
N LEU A 91 13.46 11.47 15.87
CA LEU A 91 13.31 12.85 15.44
C LEU A 91 13.21 13.83 16.63
N GLU A 92 12.51 13.41 17.70
CA GLU A 92 12.42 14.18 18.96
C GLU A 92 13.77 14.32 19.66
N GLU A 93 14.58 13.26 19.70
CA GLU A 93 15.95 13.26 20.25
C GLU A 93 16.88 14.19 19.46
N LEU A 94 16.69 14.31 18.13
CA LEU A 94 17.43 15.26 17.29
C LEU A 94 16.88 16.71 17.38
N GLY A 95 15.79 16.94 18.13
CA GLY A 95 15.17 18.25 18.24
C GLY A 95 14.49 18.74 16.96
N ILE A 96 14.18 17.85 16.00
CA ILE A 96 13.54 18.20 14.74
C ILE A 96 12.03 18.42 14.96
N PRO A 97 11.49 19.62 14.67
CA PRO A 97 10.07 19.89 14.88
C PRO A 97 9.20 19.14 13.87
N SER A 98 7.99 18.77 14.29
CA SER A 98 6.98 18.17 13.39
C SER A 98 6.46 19.22 12.39
N PRO A 99 5.78 18.81 11.28
CA PRO A 99 5.22 19.75 10.28
C PRO A 99 4.24 20.79 10.84
N GLY A 100 3.74 20.55 12.05
CA GLY A 100 2.91 21.51 12.79
C GLY A 100 3.67 22.40 13.77
N GLY A 101 5.02 22.40 13.75
CA GLY A 101 5.88 23.19 14.64
C GLY A 101 5.94 22.68 16.07
N LYS A 102 5.46 21.44 16.36
CA LYS A 102 5.50 20.86 17.70
C LYS A 102 6.78 20.04 17.90
N ALA A 103 7.33 20.07 19.12
CA ALA A 103 8.47 19.24 19.49
C ALA A 103 8.16 17.74 19.45
N LYS A 104 6.91 17.33 19.70
CA LYS A 104 6.47 15.93 19.67
C LYS A 104 5.96 15.53 18.29
N TRP A 105 6.40 14.37 17.83
CA TRP A 105 5.92 13.73 16.62
C TRP A 105 4.80 12.72 16.91
N SER A 106 3.87 12.57 15.99
CA SER A 106 2.84 11.54 16.07
C SER A 106 3.10 10.41 15.06
N LYS A 107 2.79 9.17 15.44
CA LYS A 107 2.85 8.01 14.53
C LYS A 107 2.02 8.23 13.26
N THR A 108 0.89 8.89 13.39
CA THR A 108 -0.01 9.21 12.27
C THR A 108 0.65 10.16 11.27
N THR A 109 1.42 11.15 11.75
CA THR A 109 2.17 12.08 10.90
C THR A 109 3.26 11.33 10.12
N VAL A 110 4.06 10.51 10.81
CA VAL A 110 5.10 9.69 10.17
C VAL A 110 4.48 8.73 9.15
N THR A 111 3.39 8.05 9.49
CA THR A 111 2.68 7.16 8.55
C THR A 111 2.16 7.94 7.33
N SER A 112 1.58 9.13 7.56
CA SER A 112 1.09 9.98 6.47
C SER A 112 2.22 10.42 5.52
N ILE A 113 3.40 10.74 6.05
CA ILE A 113 4.58 11.09 5.23
C ILE A 113 5.01 9.87 4.41
N LEU A 114 5.20 8.72 5.03
CA LEU A 114 5.68 7.50 4.38
C LEU A 114 4.73 6.96 3.29
N GLN A 115 3.41 7.20 3.39
CA GLN A 115 2.42 6.69 2.45
C GLN A 115 1.95 7.71 1.41
N ASN A 116 2.46 8.94 1.46
CA ASN A 116 2.01 9.99 0.56
C ASN A 116 2.77 9.93 -0.78
N GLU A 117 2.05 9.63 -1.85
CA GLU A 117 2.59 9.55 -3.20
C GLU A 117 3.18 10.87 -3.72
N LYS A 118 2.83 11.97 -3.09
CA LYS A 118 3.35 13.29 -3.47
C LYS A 118 4.86 13.40 -3.26
N TYR A 119 5.43 12.65 -2.33
CA TYR A 119 6.88 12.66 -2.11
C TYR A 119 7.68 12.02 -3.26
N LYS A 120 7.06 11.16 -4.06
CA LYS A 120 7.68 10.64 -5.30
C LYS A 120 7.35 11.45 -6.56
N GLY A 121 6.73 12.64 -6.38
CA GLY A 121 6.39 13.55 -7.49
C GLY A 121 5.03 13.30 -8.14
N ASP A 122 4.26 12.33 -7.70
CA ASP A 122 2.94 12.00 -8.22
C ASP A 122 1.83 12.63 -7.37
N ALA A 123 0.60 12.63 -7.86
CA ALA A 123 -0.55 13.08 -7.08
C ALA A 123 -1.80 12.26 -7.39
N LEU A 124 -2.40 11.66 -6.37
CA LEU A 124 -3.75 11.09 -6.45
C LEU A 124 -4.75 12.14 -5.98
N LEU A 125 -5.59 12.57 -6.90
CA LEU A 125 -6.61 13.59 -6.69
C LEU A 125 -7.95 12.94 -6.39
N GLN A 126 -8.81 13.65 -5.66
CA GLN A 126 -10.15 13.20 -5.26
C GLN A 126 -10.16 11.94 -4.36
N LYS A 127 -9.18 11.85 -3.43
CA LYS A 127 -9.14 10.78 -2.41
C LYS A 127 -10.34 10.78 -1.46
N LYS A 128 -11.02 11.92 -1.32
CA LYS A 128 -12.21 12.09 -0.48
C LYS A 128 -13.22 12.96 -1.23
N PHE A 129 -14.49 12.76 -0.92
CA PHE A 129 -15.57 13.61 -1.43
C PHE A 129 -16.60 13.89 -0.34
N THR A 130 -17.35 14.96 -0.49
CA THR A 130 -18.43 15.34 0.42
C THR A 130 -19.69 14.57 0.05
N VAL A 131 -20.22 13.79 0.98
CA VAL A 131 -21.45 13.00 0.80
C VAL A 131 -22.68 13.87 1.03
N ASP A 132 -22.62 14.73 2.06
CA ASP A 132 -23.69 15.62 2.45
C ASP A 132 -23.20 17.06 2.52
N PHE A 133 -23.87 17.95 1.75
CA PHE A 133 -23.51 19.36 1.66
C PHE A 133 -23.92 20.16 2.91
N LEU A 134 -24.95 19.70 3.66
CA LEU A 134 -25.42 20.35 4.88
C LEU A 134 -24.49 20.01 6.06
N GLU A 135 -24.23 18.74 6.29
CA GLU A 135 -23.37 18.28 7.38
C GLU A 135 -21.87 18.39 7.03
N LYS A 136 -21.54 18.70 5.77
CA LYS A 136 -20.15 18.72 5.24
C LYS A 136 -19.37 17.43 5.53
N LYS A 137 -20.08 16.30 5.59
CA LYS A 137 -19.53 15.01 5.90
C LYS A 137 -18.69 14.49 4.73
N MET A 138 -17.40 14.27 4.97
CA MET A 138 -16.46 13.73 3.98
C MET A 138 -16.30 12.22 4.14
N LYS A 139 -16.30 11.49 3.01
CA LYS A 139 -16.01 10.06 2.93
C LYS A 139 -14.75 9.82 2.09
N PRO A 140 -13.90 8.81 2.42
CA PRO A 140 -12.90 8.31 1.49
C PRO A 140 -13.57 7.85 0.20
N ASN A 141 -12.96 8.14 -0.95
CA ASN A 141 -13.45 7.71 -2.24
C ASN A 141 -12.96 6.27 -2.50
N GLU A 142 -13.87 5.33 -2.51
CA GLU A 142 -13.62 3.91 -2.76
C GLU A 142 -14.02 3.49 -4.19
N GLY A 143 -14.26 4.49 -5.08
CA GLY A 143 -14.66 4.29 -6.46
C GLY A 143 -16.01 4.93 -6.82
N GLU A 144 -16.70 5.58 -5.85
CA GLU A 144 -18.01 6.21 -6.07
C GLU A 144 -17.93 7.42 -6.98
N VAL A 145 -16.78 8.10 -6.99
CA VAL A 145 -16.51 9.23 -7.89
C VAL A 145 -15.16 9.06 -8.59
N PRO A 146 -14.97 9.59 -9.80
CA PRO A 146 -13.70 9.46 -10.52
C PRO A 146 -12.51 9.93 -9.69
N GLN A 147 -11.42 9.16 -9.69
CA GLN A 147 -10.12 9.56 -9.15
C GLN A 147 -9.15 9.83 -10.28
N TYR A 148 -8.28 10.81 -10.10
CA TYR A 148 -7.30 11.19 -11.11
C TYR A 148 -5.89 11.00 -10.54
N TYR A 149 -5.07 10.22 -11.24
CA TYR A 149 -3.68 10.00 -10.89
C TYR A 149 -2.79 10.78 -11.86
N VAL A 150 -2.02 11.73 -11.34
CA VAL A 150 -1.11 12.57 -12.13
C VAL A 150 0.31 12.17 -11.79
N THR A 151 1.05 11.67 -12.79
CA THR A 151 2.45 11.28 -12.66
C THR A 151 3.37 12.47 -12.93
N GLY A 152 4.47 12.59 -12.17
CA GLY A 152 5.49 13.61 -12.38
C GLY A 152 4.95 15.05 -12.29
N SER A 153 3.96 15.29 -11.42
CA SER A 153 3.30 16.59 -11.30
C SER A 153 4.18 17.69 -10.68
N HIS A 154 5.22 17.28 -9.95
CA HIS A 154 6.17 18.16 -9.26
C HIS A 154 7.49 17.43 -8.98
N PRO A 155 8.58 18.17 -8.63
CA PRO A 155 9.86 17.54 -8.29
C PRO A 155 9.71 16.55 -7.14
N ALA A 156 10.26 15.35 -7.30
CA ALA A 156 10.25 14.31 -6.27
C ALA A 156 11.32 14.59 -5.21
N ILE A 157 11.00 14.34 -3.93
CA ILE A 157 11.97 14.31 -2.82
C ILE A 157 12.50 12.89 -2.64
N ILE A 158 11.64 11.90 -2.84
CA ILE A 158 11.96 10.48 -2.70
C ILE A 158 11.92 9.82 -4.08
N GLU A 159 12.94 9.06 -4.40
CA GLU A 159 12.95 8.27 -5.63
C GLU A 159 11.74 7.34 -5.70
N PRO A 160 11.08 7.21 -6.86
CA PRO A 160 9.90 6.35 -6.99
C PRO A 160 10.14 4.91 -6.51
N ASP A 161 11.32 4.35 -6.78
CA ASP A 161 11.69 2.99 -6.35
C ASP A 161 11.76 2.88 -4.82
N GLU A 162 12.33 3.88 -4.15
CA GLU A 162 12.42 3.93 -2.69
C GLU A 162 11.02 4.04 -2.05
N TRP A 163 10.16 4.88 -2.63
CA TRP A 163 8.77 4.98 -2.18
C TRP A 163 8.04 3.64 -2.30
N GLU A 164 8.19 2.93 -3.42
CA GLU A 164 7.57 1.62 -3.64
C GLU A 164 8.11 0.55 -2.67
N GLN A 165 9.40 0.56 -2.36
CA GLN A 165 10.00 -0.31 -1.32
C GLN A 165 9.37 -0.07 0.05
N VAL A 166 9.14 1.20 0.42
CA VAL A 166 8.46 1.55 1.66
C VAL A 166 7.03 1.04 1.67
N GLN A 167 6.27 1.16 0.56
CA GLN A 167 4.89 0.62 0.49
C GLN A 167 4.89 -0.92 0.59
N ALA A 168 5.82 -1.60 -0.06
CA ALA A 168 5.97 -3.05 0.04
C ALA A 168 6.25 -3.48 1.49
N GLU A 169 7.13 -2.78 2.21
CA GLU A 169 7.43 -3.03 3.62
C GLU A 169 6.21 -2.75 4.52
N PHE A 170 5.42 -1.70 4.23
CA PHE A 170 4.15 -1.48 4.94
C PHE A 170 3.18 -2.66 4.77
N ALA A 171 3.02 -3.14 3.53
CA ALA A 171 2.14 -4.28 3.23
C ALA A 171 2.62 -5.54 3.97
N ARG A 172 3.94 -5.80 3.98
CA ARG A 172 4.55 -6.91 4.71
C ARG A 172 4.29 -6.81 6.23
N ARG A 173 4.57 -5.65 6.84
CA ARG A 173 4.34 -5.43 8.28
C ARG A 173 2.87 -5.58 8.66
N LYS A 174 1.96 -5.11 7.80
CA LYS A 174 0.51 -5.24 8.01
C LYS A 174 0.08 -6.72 7.95
N ALA A 175 0.58 -7.49 7.00
CA ALA A 175 0.28 -8.91 6.87
C ALA A 175 0.77 -9.73 8.07
N LEU A 176 1.93 -9.37 8.65
CA LEU A 176 2.48 -10.00 9.86
C LEU A 176 1.72 -9.64 11.14
N GLY A 177 1.03 -8.50 11.16
CA GLY A 177 0.23 -8.07 12.30
C GLY A 177 1.02 -8.06 13.63
N LYS A 178 0.52 -8.79 14.64
CA LYS A 178 1.14 -8.87 15.97
C LYS A 178 2.49 -9.60 16.00
N ALA A 179 2.82 -10.39 14.96
CA ALA A 179 4.10 -11.10 14.88
C ALA A 179 5.28 -10.13 14.65
N TYR A 180 5.03 -8.93 14.14
CA TYR A 180 6.06 -7.92 13.92
C TYR A 180 6.31 -7.10 15.20
N SER A 181 7.49 -7.29 15.84
CA SER A 181 7.86 -6.56 17.07
C SER A 181 8.53 -5.20 16.82
N GLY A 182 9.12 -5.00 15.63
CA GLY A 182 9.82 -3.77 15.24
C GLY A 182 11.07 -3.42 16.08
N LYS A 183 11.60 -4.36 16.86
CA LYS A 183 12.80 -4.13 17.69
C LYS A 183 14.10 -4.21 16.89
N SER A 184 14.09 -4.92 15.77
CA SER A 184 15.25 -5.11 14.89
C SER A 184 14.74 -5.43 13.48
N VAL A 185 15.56 -5.18 12.46
CA VAL A 185 15.33 -5.57 11.06
C VAL A 185 15.17 -7.07 10.87
N LEU A 186 15.76 -7.86 11.79
CA LEU A 186 15.63 -9.33 11.80
C LEU A 186 14.26 -9.82 12.29
N SER A 187 13.46 -8.95 12.93
CA SER A 187 12.14 -9.31 13.49
C SER A 187 11.19 -9.79 12.40
N ALA A 188 10.54 -10.94 12.64
CA ALA A 188 9.58 -11.58 11.74
C ALA A 188 10.12 -11.88 10.33
N LYS A 189 11.45 -12.09 10.22
CA LYS A 189 12.10 -12.61 9.01
C LYS A 189 12.81 -13.95 9.25
N LEU A 190 13.24 -14.21 10.49
CA LEU A 190 13.84 -15.50 10.84
C LEU A 190 12.74 -16.49 11.22
N VAL A 191 12.68 -17.63 10.52
CA VAL A 191 11.67 -18.67 10.68
C VAL A 191 12.34 -19.97 11.08
N CYS A 192 11.72 -20.71 11.96
CA CYS A 192 12.20 -22.03 12.38
C CYS A 192 11.77 -23.11 11.37
N GLU A 193 12.70 -23.94 10.91
CA GLU A 193 12.39 -25.09 10.07
C GLU A 193 11.46 -26.11 10.77
N ASP A 194 11.71 -26.37 12.08
CA ASP A 194 11.01 -27.41 12.82
C ASP A 194 9.54 -27.10 13.06
N CYS A 195 9.22 -25.86 13.50
CA CYS A 195 7.88 -25.52 13.98
C CYS A 195 7.24 -24.33 13.25
N GLY A 196 7.93 -23.72 12.28
CA GLY A 196 7.44 -22.57 11.52
C GLY A 196 7.33 -21.27 12.33
N ALA A 197 7.64 -21.29 13.63
CA ALA A 197 7.57 -20.09 14.47
C ALA A 197 8.68 -19.10 14.14
N PHE A 198 8.41 -17.81 14.36
CA PHE A 198 9.44 -16.78 14.23
C PHE A 198 10.45 -16.83 15.38
N PHE A 199 11.70 -16.50 15.04
CA PHE A 199 12.72 -16.22 16.03
C PHE A 199 12.49 -14.85 16.67
N GLY A 200 12.71 -14.77 17.98
CA GLY A 200 12.66 -13.52 18.75
C GLY A 200 13.99 -13.23 19.45
N PRO A 201 14.31 -11.94 19.66
CA PRO A 201 15.50 -11.57 20.39
C PRO A 201 15.35 -11.92 21.89
N LYS A 202 16.38 -12.57 22.45
CA LYS A 202 16.51 -12.87 23.88
C LYS A 202 17.83 -12.27 24.35
N VAL A 203 17.84 -11.70 25.54
CA VAL A 203 19.05 -11.16 26.15
C VAL A 203 19.62 -12.21 27.09
N TRP A 204 20.82 -12.68 26.80
CA TRP A 204 21.58 -13.53 27.68
C TRP A 204 22.55 -12.69 28.50
N HIS A 205 22.81 -13.10 29.72
CA HIS A 205 23.71 -12.39 30.66
C HIS A 205 23.31 -10.92 30.82
N SER A 206 22.01 -10.68 31.11
CA SER A 206 21.46 -9.31 31.18
C SER A 206 22.10 -8.42 32.24
N THR A 207 22.78 -9.01 33.25
CA THR A 207 23.31 -8.35 34.43
C THR A 207 24.84 -8.34 34.50
N ASP A 208 25.54 -8.95 33.54
CA ASP A 208 26.99 -9.06 33.53
C ASP A 208 27.66 -8.51 32.26
N GLN A 209 28.99 -8.51 32.23
CA GLN A 209 29.80 -8.01 31.11
C GLN A 209 29.63 -8.84 29.81
N TYR A 210 29.10 -10.06 29.89
CA TYR A 210 28.89 -10.95 28.75
C TYR A 210 27.48 -10.78 28.14
N ARG A 211 26.80 -9.70 28.45
CA ARG A 211 25.46 -9.38 27.91
C ARG A 211 25.47 -9.40 26.39
N ARG A 212 24.66 -10.31 25.80
CA ARG A 212 24.50 -10.42 24.37
C ARG A 212 23.06 -10.70 23.98
N THR A 213 22.68 -10.26 22.79
CA THR A 213 21.37 -10.59 22.20
C THR A 213 21.52 -11.81 21.32
N ILE A 214 20.71 -12.82 21.58
CA ILE A 214 20.59 -14.02 20.75
C ILE A 214 19.21 -14.08 20.15
N TRP A 215 19.12 -14.72 19.01
CA TRP A 215 17.86 -15.03 18.34
C TRP A 215 17.49 -16.47 18.59
N GLN A 216 16.31 -16.71 19.16
CA GLN A 216 15.82 -18.02 19.53
C GLN A 216 14.39 -18.21 19.01
N CYS A 217 14.07 -19.42 18.57
CA CYS A 217 12.70 -19.77 18.17
C CYS A 217 11.71 -19.49 19.31
N ASN A 218 10.65 -18.74 19.01
CA ASN A 218 9.60 -18.42 19.99
C ASN A 218 8.76 -19.64 20.35
N GLY A 219 8.71 -20.67 19.50
CA GLY A 219 8.05 -21.95 19.75
C GLY A 219 8.87 -22.94 20.58
N LYS A 220 10.11 -22.58 20.98
CA LYS A 220 11.03 -23.54 21.61
C LYS A 220 10.50 -24.22 22.86
N PHE A 221 9.66 -23.55 23.62
CA PHE A 221 9.05 -24.06 24.86
C PHE A 221 7.52 -23.97 24.83
N ALA A 222 6.91 -23.85 23.65
CA ALA A 222 5.47 -23.67 23.53
C ALA A 222 4.66 -24.98 23.48
N SER A 223 5.34 -26.11 23.23
CA SER A 223 4.76 -27.47 23.15
C SER A 223 5.58 -28.46 23.97
N GLU A 224 5.03 -29.64 24.28
CA GLU A 224 5.74 -30.73 24.95
C GLU A 224 6.94 -31.22 24.14
N GLU A 225 6.84 -31.22 22.82
CA GLU A 225 7.97 -31.43 21.91
C GLU A 225 8.73 -30.12 21.71
N HIS A 226 9.85 -29.97 22.39
CA HIS A 226 10.69 -28.79 22.29
C HIS A 226 11.34 -28.69 20.91
N CYS A 227 11.30 -27.48 20.33
CA CYS A 227 12.00 -27.20 19.08
C CYS A 227 13.52 -27.30 19.27
N HIS A 228 14.21 -28.05 18.40
CA HIS A 228 15.63 -28.33 18.51
C HIS A 228 16.53 -27.35 17.73
N THR A 229 15.94 -26.41 17.00
CA THR A 229 16.70 -25.42 16.23
C THR A 229 17.60 -24.59 17.16
N PRO A 230 18.88 -24.39 16.81
CA PRO A 230 19.83 -23.65 17.63
C PRO A 230 19.46 -22.15 17.72
N ALA A 231 19.87 -21.52 18.79
CA ALA A 231 19.86 -20.06 18.88
C ALA A 231 21.09 -19.50 18.12
N LEU A 232 20.88 -18.38 17.43
CA LEU A 232 21.92 -17.68 16.69
C LEU A 232 22.16 -16.31 17.28
N ASP A 233 23.41 -15.84 17.34
CA ASP A 233 23.69 -14.44 17.65
C ASP A 233 23.50 -13.55 16.41
N THR A 234 23.41 -12.25 16.64
CA THR A 234 23.18 -11.27 15.58
C THR A 234 24.33 -11.25 14.56
N GLU A 235 25.56 -11.35 15.02
CA GLU A 235 26.75 -11.30 14.18
C GLU A 235 26.83 -12.52 13.24
N THR A 236 26.50 -13.70 13.74
CA THR A 236 26.43 -14.92 12.93
C THR A 236 25.37 -14.79 11.81
N ILE A 237 24.18 -14.28 12.13
CA ILE A 237 23.14 -14.06 11.13
C ILE A 237 23.59 -13.07 10.06
N GLN A 238 24.22 -11.97 10.47
CA GLN A 238 24.74 -10.95 9.56
C GLN A 238 25.84 -11.51 8.64
N ARG A 239 26.79 -12.26 9.20
CA ARG A 239 27.86 -12.91 8.44
C ARG A 239 27.31 -13.90 7.42
N LEU A 240 26.36 -14.75 7.82
CA LEU A 240 25.74 -15.73 6.93
C LEU A 240 24.95 -15.03 5.82
N PHE A 241 24.26 -13.93 6.12
CA PHE A 241 23.59 -13.15 5.11
C PHE A 241 24.55 -12.53 4.09
N ILE A 242 25.66 -11.92 4.55
CA ILE A 242 26.68 -11.37 3.65
C ILE A 242 27.21 -12.46 2.70
N LYS A 243 27.46 -13.67 3.24
CA LYS A 243 27.89 -14.81 2.42
C LYS A 243 26.83 -15.21 1.39
N ALA A 244 25.56 -15.32 1.80
CA ALA A 244 24.44 -15.66 0.90
C ALA A 244 24.23 -14.58 -0.17
N TYR A 245 24.27 -13.29 0.21
CA TYR A 245 24.18 -12.17 -0.70
C TYR A 245 25.28 -12.21 -1.75
N ASN A 246 26.53 -12.39 -1.35
CA ASN A 246 27.67 -12.43 -2.28
C ASN A 246 27.57 -13.62 -3.23
N LEU A 247 27.08 -14.78 -2.79
CA LEU A 247 26.80 -15.92 -3.63
C LEU A 247 25.69 -15.60 -4.66
N MET A 248 24.59 -15.00 -4.23
CA MET A 248 23.49 -14.59 -5.11
C MET A 248 23.98 -13.57 -6.17
N MET A 249 24.85 -12.64 -5.78
CA MET A 249 25.35 -11.61 -6.67
C MET A 249 26.32 -12.13 -7.75
N GLN A 250 26.96 -13.29 -7.55
CA GLN A 250 27.74 -13.95 -8.59
C GLN A 250 26.87 -14.31 -9.82
N ASP A 251 25.63 -14.73 -9.56
CA ASP A 251 24.68 -15.10 -10.62
C ASP A 251 23.73 -13.95 -11.01
N ARG A 252 24.01 -12.72 -10.59
CA ARG A 252 23.14 -11.53 -10.77
C ARG A 252 22.65 -11.36 -12.21
N VAL A 253 23.53 -11.52 -13.19
CA VAL A 253 23.17 -11.33 -14.61
C VAL A 253 22.17 -12.39 -15.06
N GLN A 254 22.38 -13.64 -14.65
CA GLN A 254 21.50 -14.74 -14.98
C GLN A 254 20.13 -14.58 -14.29
N ILE A 255 20.13 -14.23 -13.01
CA ILE A 255 18.91 -13.96 -12.23
C ILE A 255 18.08 -12.86 -12.90
N ILE A 256 18.71 -11.75 -13.30
CA ILE A 256 18.01 -10.65 -14.00
C ILE A 256 17.38 -11.14 -15.30
N LYS A 257 18.09 -11.91 -16.12
CA LYS A 257 17.57 -12.46 -17.38
C LYS A 257 16.37 -13.37 -17.15
N GLU A 258 16.43 -14.22 -16.15
CA GLU A 258 15.33 -15.11 -15.79
C GLU A 258 14.09 -14.34 -15.34
N ILE A 259 14.24 -13.34 -14.47
CA ILE A 259 13.14 -12.50 -14.03
C ILE A 259 12.56 -11.70 -15.21
N GLU A 260 13.40 -11.15 -16.09
CA GLU A 260 12.94 -10.43 -17.30
C GLU A 260 12.13 -11.36 -18.22
N ALA A 261 12.56 -12.62 -18.40
CA ALA A 261 11.81 -13.62 -19.18
C ALA A 261 10.46 -13.97 -18.53
N TRP A 262 10.41 -14.10 -17.21
CA TRP A 262 9.17 -14.31 -16.48
C TRP A 262 8.22 -13.10 -16.60
N ARG A 263 8.75 -11.89 -16.49
CA ARG A 263 7.97 -10.65 -16.67
C ARG A 263 7.33 -10.59 -18.06
N GLN A 264 8.05 -10.92 -19.11
CA GLN A 264 7.49 -10.98 -20.46
C GLN A 264 6.28 -11.93 -20.55
N LYS A 265 6.38 -13.11 -19.93
CA LYS A 265 5.26 -14.08 -19.89
C LYS A 265 4.07 -13.56 -19.07
N LEU A 266 4.32 -12.88 -17.95
CA LEU A 266 3.27 -12.31 -17.08
C LEU A 266 2.54 -11.16 -17.76
N MET A 267 3.23 -10.36 -18.57
CA MET A 267 2.70 -9.19 -19.26
C MET A 267 2.07 -9.50 -20.61
N ASP A 268 2.08 -10.76 -21.02
CA ASP A 268 1.27 -11.19 -22.17
C ASP A 268 -0.21 -11.27 -21.73
N PHE A 269 -0.90 -10.14 -21.87
CA PHE A 269 -2.31 -9.99 -21.54
C PHE A 269 -3.24 -10.23 -22.74
N GLY A 270 -2.73 -10.54 -23.94
CA GLY A 270 -3.51 -10.58 -25.15
C GLY A 270 -4.77 -11.47 -25.04
N THR A 271 -4.62 -12.70 -24.54
CA THR A 271 -5.76 -13.60 -24.32
C THR A 271 -6.64 -13.14 -23.16
N LEU A 272 -6.05 -12.66 -22.08
CA LEU A 272 -6.78 -12.22 -20.88
C LEU A 272 -7.60 -10.95 -21.13
N ASP A 273 -7.07 -10.00 -21.87
CA ASP A 273 -7.78 -8.77 -22.23
C ASP A 273 -8.95 -9.08 -23.20
N ALA A 274 -8.76 -10.01 -24.15
CA ALA A 274 -9.83 -10.49 -25.03
C ALA A 274 -10.95 -11.22 -24.24
N ASP A 275 -10.57 -12.01 -23.23
CA ASP A 275 -11.55 -12.67 -22.36
C ASP A 275 -12.31 -11.66 -21.49
N ILE A 276 -11.65 -10.63 -20.97
CA ILE A 276 -12.29 -9.53 -20.22
C ILE A 276 -13.28 -8.78 -21.11
N GLU A 277 -12.89 -8.44 -22.34
CA GLU A 277 -13.74 -7.72 -23.29
C GLU A 277 -14.99 -8.54 -23.65
N ARG A 278 -14.81 -9.83 -23.97
CA ARG A 278 -15.93 -10.75 -24.23
C ARG A 278 -16.89 -10.84 -23.05
N GLN A 279 -16.35 -10.95 -21.83
CA GLN A 279 -17.16 -11.07 -20.63
C GLN A 279 -17.87 -9.76 -20.26
N LEU A 280 -17.25 -8.62 -20.58
CA LEU A 280 -17.86 -7.30 -20.43
C LEU A 280 -19.05 -7.14 -21.41
N GLU A 281 -18.88 -7.52 -22.68
CA GLU A 281 -19.96 -7.52 -23.68
C GLU A 281 -21.11 -8.42 -23.26
N GLU A 282 -20.82 -9.65 -22.79
CA GLU A 282 -21.84 -10.59 -22.31
C GLU A 282 -22.63 -9.99 -21.13
N THR A 283 -21.94 -9.37 -20.16
CA THR A 283 -22.58 -8.72 -19.01
C THR A 283 -23.51 -7.58 -19.46
N GLN A 284 -23.08 -6.77 -20.43
CA GLN A 284 -23.87 -5.69 -20.97
C GLN A 284 -25.11 -6.21 -21.73
N VAL A 285 -24.96 -7.22 -22.60
CA VAL A 285 -26.05 -7.85 -23.35
C VAL A 285 -27.10 -8.42 -22.38
N VAL A 286 -26.68 -9.16 -21.38
CA VAL A 286 -27.61 -9.75 -20.40
C VAL A 286 -28.31 -8.68 -19.58
N ALA A 287 -27.61 -7.60 -19.18
CA ALA A 287 -28.25 -6.47 -18.50
C ALA A 287 -29.33 -5.81 -19.32
N GLU A 288 -29.11 -5.62 -20.63
CA GLU A 288 -30.16 -5.08 -21.53
C GLU A 288 -31.34 -6.05 -21.74
N LEU A 289 -31.07 -7.37 -21.78
CA LEU A 289 -32.14 -8.38 -21.83
C LEU A 289 -32.99 -8.37 -20.54
N VAL A 290 -32.38 -8.21 -19.37
CA VAL A 290 -33.11 -8.06 -18.11
C VAL A 290 -33.98 -6.81 -18.12
N LYS A 291 -33.42 -5.65 -18.52
CA LYS A 291 -34.19 -4.41 -18.65
C LYS A 291 -35.39 -4.55 -19.61
N THR A 292 -35.16 -5.21 -20.73
CA THR A 292 -36.21 -5.47 -21.74
C THR A 292 -37.31 -6.37 -21.18
N ALA A 293 -36.93 -7.45 -20.49
CA ALA A 293 -37.89 -8.36 -19.86
C ALA A 293 -38.76 -7.65 -18.79
N VAL A 294 -38.12 -6.78 -17.97
CA VAL A 294 -38.85 -5.95 -16.98
C VAL A 294 -39.83 -4.99 -17.68
N LYS A 295 -39.38 -4.33 -18.75
CA LYS A 295 -40.23 -3.39 -19.52
C LYS A 295 -41.39 -4.10 -20.21
N GLU A 296 -41.16 -5.26 -20.80
CA GLU A 296 -42.21 -6.09 -21.42
C GLU A 296 -43.25 -6.51 -20.38
N ASN A 297 -42.83 -6.94 -19.20
CA ASN A 297 -43.75 -7.33 -18.12
C ASN A 297 -44.62 -6.16 -17.61
N ALA A 298 -44.06 -4.94 -17.64
CA ALA A 298 -44.78 -3.74 -17.22
C ALA A 298 -45.80 -3.25 -18.29
N SER A 299 -45.62 -3.58 -19.58
CA SER A 299 -46.41 -3.05 -20.68
C SER A 299 -47.36 -4.05 -21.35
N THR A 300 -47.17 -5.35 -21.13
CA THR A 300 -47.92 -6.40 -21.81
C THR A 300 -48.41 -7.44 -20.81
N ALA A 301 -49.68 -7.83 -20.92
CA ALA A 301 -50.25 -8.91 -20.11
C ALA A 301 -49.63 -10.26 -20.52
N GLN A 302 -48.90 -10.89 -19.59
CA GLN A 302 -48.24 -12.18 -19.79
C GLN A 302 -48.38 -13.07 -18.57
N SER A 303 -48.07 -14.38 -18.70
CA SER A 303 -48.05 -15.29 -17.58
C SER A 303 -46.94 -14.91 -16.62
N GLN A 304 -47.27 -14.64 -15.36
CA GLN A 304 -46.32 -14.30 -14.32
C GLN A 304 -45.31 -15.43 -14.06
N GLU A 305 -45.73 -16.69 -14.15
CA GLU A 305 -44.85 -17.84 -14.00
C GLU A 305 -43.79 -17.91 -15.10
N ALA A 306 -44.19 -17.70 -16.36
CA ALA A 306 -43.25 -17.65 -17.48
C ALA A 306 -42.28 -16.47 -17.40
N TYR A 307 -42.76 -15.31 -16.93
CA TYR A 307 -41.91 -14.14 -16.68
C TYR A 307 -40.88 -14.43 -15.58
N LEU A 308 -41.31 -14.93 -14.44
CA LEU A 308 -40.40 -15.24 -13.32
C LEU A 308 -39.29 -16.21 -13.73
N LYS A 309 -39.65 -17.29 -14.44
CA LYS A 309 -38.66 -18.25 -14.95
C LYS A 309 -37.66 -17.63 -15.92
N LYS A 310 -38.13 -16.76 -16.84
CA LYS A 310 -37.27 -16.00 -17.77
C LYS A 310 -36.36 -15.04 -17.01
N TYR A 311 -36.89 -14.31 -16.03
CA TYR A 311 -36.17 -13.35 -15.22
C TYR A 311 -35.09 -14.01 -14.36
N GLU A 312 -35.43 -15.11 -13.68
CA GLU A 312 -34.48 -15.88 -12.88
C GLU A 312 -33.32 -16.40 -13.73
N ALA A 313 -33.60 -16.96 -14.90
CA ALA A 313 -32.57 -17.46 -15.82
C ALA A 313 -31.65 -16.33 -16.32
N LEU A 314 -32.18 -15.14 -16.62
CA LEU A 314 -31.38 -13.99 -17.03
C LEU A 314 -30.56 -13.44 -15.87
N THR A 315 -31.12 -13.42 -14.67
CA THR A 315 -30.41 -12.98 -13.45
C THR A 315 -29.24 -13.92 -13.12
N GLU A 316 -29.48 -15.24 -13.17
CA GLU A 316 -28.42 -16.22 -12.95
C GLU A 316 -27.30 -16.09 -14.01
N ARG A 317 -27.66 -15.88 -15.27
CA ARG A 317 -26.68 -15.65 -16.34
C ARG A 317 -25.89 -14.38 -16.14
N TYR A 318 -26.54 -13.29 -15.69
CA TYR A 318 -25.86 -12.03 -15.33
C TYR A 318 -24.88 -12.21 -14.18
N GLU A 319 -25.30 -12.87 -13.10
CA GLU A 319 -24.46 -13.09 -11.93
C GLU A 319 -23.22 -13.92 -12.27
N LYS A 320 -23.37 -14.97 -13.10
CA LYS A 320 -22.24 -15.77 -13.58
C LYS A 320 -21.27 -14.95 -14.44
N ALA A 321 -21.81 -14.14 -15.35
CA ALA A 321 -21.00 -13.27 -16.21
C ALA A 321 -20.25 -12.20 -15.40
N ALA A 322 -20.92 -11.56 -14.44
CA ALA A 322 -20.35 -10.55 -13.58
C ALA A 322 -19.25 -11.14 -12.68
N ALA A 323 -19.48 -12.32 -12.09
CA ALA A 323 -18.50 -12.99 -11.25
C ALA A 323 -17.23 -13.39 -12.04
N GLU A 324 -17.40 -13.89 -13.27
CA GLU A 324 -16.27 -14.25 -14.13
C GLU A 324 -15.50 -13.00 -14.59
N LEU A 325 -16.20 -11.90 -14.92
CA LEU A 325 -15.57 -10.61 -15.23
C LEU A 325 -14.71 -10.11 -14.06
N GLU A 326 -15.23 -10.14 -12.83
CA GLU A 326 -14.52 -9.75 -11.63
C GLU A 326 -13.29 -10.64 -11.40
N ARG A 327 -13.41 -11.95 -11.59
CA ARG A 327 -12.30 -12.91 -11.50
C ARG A 327 -11.16 -12.57 -12.48
N LEU A 328 -11.50 -12.31 -13.74
CA LEU A 328 -10.53 -12.00 -14.79
C LEU A 328 -9.85 -10.65 -14.54
N GLN A 329 -10.59 -9.63 -14.12
CA GLN A 329 -10.04 -8.31 -13.77
C GLN A 329 -9.12 -8.40 -12.54
N SER A 330 -9.49 -9.20 -11.54
CA SER A 330 -8.65 -9.48 -10.37
C SER A 330 -7.35 -10.18 -10.76
N LEU A 331 -7.41 -11.15 -11.67
CA LEU A 331 -6.24 -11.85 -12.20
C LEU A 331 -5.30 -10.89 -12.95
N ARG A 332 -5.86 -10.03 -13.81
CA ARG A 332 -5.10 -9.00 -14.53
C ARG A 332 -4.38 -8.04 -13.58
N THR A 333 -5.10 -7.60 -12.57
CA THR A 333 -4.57 -6.71 -11.54
C THR A 333 -3.43 -7.39 -10.76
N SER A 334 -3.62 -8.64 -10.37
CA SER A 334 -2.61 -9.44 -9.67
C SER A 334 -1.33 -9.61 -10.49
N ARG A 335 -1.45 -9.98 -11.78
CA ARG A 335 -0.30 -10.09 -12.69
C ARG A 335 0.45 -8.77 -12.86
N SER A 336 -0.29 -7.66 -13.03
CA SER A 336 0.31 -6.32 -13.12
C SER A 336 1.05 -5.92 -11.84
N GLN A 337 0.52 -6.27 -10.67
CA GLN A 337 1.19 -6.02 -9.39
C GLN A 337 2.46 -6.89 -9.23
N GLN A 338 2.42 -8.14 -9.68
CA GLN A 338 3.59 -9.02 -9.67
C GLN A 338 4.69 -8.49 -10.59
N ASP A 339 4.34 -8.04 -11.80
CA ASP A 339 5.30 -7.42 -12.72
C ASP A 339 5.98 -6.19 -12.11
N LYS A 340 5.21 -5.30 -11.49
CA LYS A 340 5.76 -4.12 -10.79
C LYS A 340 6.74 -4.51 -9.70
N LYS A 341 6.42 -5.54 -8.89
CA LYS A 341 7.34 -6.05 -7.85
C LYS A 341 8.63 -6.60 -8.45
N MET A 342 8.54 -7.38 -9.53
CA MET A 342 9.71 -7.92 -10.23
C MET A 342 10.56 -6.81 -10.86
N ALA A 343 9.91 -5.81 -11.48
CA ALA A 343 10.59 -4.65 -12.03
C ALA A 343 11.36 -3.87 -10.96
N LEU A 344 10.71 -3.62 -9.81
CA LEU A 344 11.33 -2.97 -8.66
C LEU A 344 12.54 -3.77 -8.16
N TYR A 345 12.38 -5.09 -8.02
CA TYR A 345 13.48 -5.96 -7.59
C TYR A 345 14.68 -5.91 -8.54
N ILE A 346 14.45 -5.97 -9.86
CA ILE A 346 15.53 -5.83 -10.86
C ILE A 346 16.25 -4.48 -10.71
N ARG A 347 15.49 -3.38 -10.58
CA ARG A 347 16.09 -2.04 -10.40
C ARG A 347 16.89 -1.97 -9.10
N THR A 348 16.34 -2.51 -8.03
CA THR A 348 17.03 -2.60 -6.73
C THR A 348 18.32 -3.41 -6.86
N LEU A 349 18.25 -4.60 -7.47
CA LEU A 349 19.41 -5.47 -7.67
C LEU A 349 20.50 -4.80 -8.53
N LYS A 350 20.12 -4.04 -9.56
CA LYS A 350 21.07 -3.29 -10.42
C LYS A 350 21.78 -2.16 -9.67
N LYS A 351 21.13 -1.54 -8.68
CA LYS A 351 21.68 -0.45 -7.85
C LYS A 351 22.57 -0.95 -6.71
N GLN A 352 22.48 -2.22 -6.32
CA GLN A 352 23.25 -2.76 -5.18
C GLN A 352 24.71 -3.06 -5.55
N PRO A 353 25.65 -2.98 -4.57
CA PRO A 353 27.04 -3.35 -4.79
C PRO A 353 27.17 -4.83 -5.14
N GLU A 354 28.12 -5.16 -6.01
CA GLU A 354 28.38 -6.54 -6.42
C GLU A 354 28.90 -7.41 -5.29
N VAL A 355 29.65 -6.80 -4.36
CA VAL A 355 30.18 -7.46 -3.17
C VAL A 355 29.83 -6.64 -1.95
N MET A 356 29.32 -7.31 -0.93
CA MET A 356 29.02 -6.72 0.38
C MET A 356 30.08 -7.20 1.39
N HIS A 357 30.76 -6.26 2.04
CA HIS A 357 31.74 -6.53 3.08
C HIS A 357 31.14 -6.37 4.49
N ASP A 358 30.29 -5.37 4.65
CA ASP A 358 29.68 -5.01 5.90
C ASP A 358 28.16 -5.17 5.86
N TRP A 359 27.56 -5.41 7.02
CA TRP A 359 26.11 -5.51 7.16
C TRP A 359 25.40 -4.20 6.78
N ASN A 360 24.29 -4.32 6.08
CA ASN A 360 23.42 -3.19 5.71
C ASN A 360 21.95 -3.53 5.96
N ASP A 361 21.33 -2.80 6.90
CA ASP A 361 19.93 -2.99 7.30
C ASP A 361 18.93 -2.78 6.14
N THR A 362 19.21 -1.80 5.27
CA THR A 362 18.36 -1.51 4.11
C THR A 362 18.40 -2.65 3.10
N ILE A 363 19.60 -3.14 2.75
CA ILE A 363 19.77 -4.28 1.83
C ILE A 363 19.04 -5.51 2.39
N TRP A 364 19.23 -5.82 3.66
CA TRP A 364 18.50 -6.89 4.33
C TRP A 364 16.98 -6.72 4.23
N THR A 365 16.48 -5.51 4.53
CA THR A 365 15.05 -5.23 4.55
C THR A 365 14.42 -5.40 3.17
N VAL A 366 15.09 -4.93 2.13
CA VAL A 366 14.57 -4.90 0.76
C VAL A 366 14.76 -6.23 0.02
N MET A 367 15.91 -6.90 0.26
CA MET A 367 16.28 -8.10 -0.51
C MET A 367 15.77 -9.41 0.07
N ILE A 368 15.56 -9.49 1.40
CA ILE A 368 15.16 -10.73 2.07
C ILE A 368 13.67 -10.74 2.37
N GLU A 369 13.00 -11.79 1.93
CA GLU A 369 11.64 -12.11 2.34
C GLU A 369 11.63 -12.82 3.70
N ARG A 370 12.40 -13.92 3.81
CA ARG A 370 12.54 -14.71 5.04
C ARG A 370 13.89 -15.44 5.08
N ALA A 371 14.33 -15.82 6.28
CA ALA A 371 15.49 -16.67 6.49
C ALA A 371 15.07 -17.87 7.36
N ILE A 372 15.26 -19.09 6.87
CA ILE A 372 14.86 -20.33 7.53
C ILE A 372 16.08 -20.88 8.26
N VAL A 373 15.97 -21.00 9.57
CA VAL A 373 17.03 -21.57 10.42
C VAL A 373 16.83 -23.07 10.56
N HIS A 374 17.84 -23.86 10.16
CA HIS A 374 17.82 -25.32 10.18
C HIS A 374 18.37 -25.89 11.52
N ARG A 375 18.06 -27.17 11.80
CA ARG A 375 18.55 -27.87 13.00
C ARG A 375 20.06 -27.94 13.11
N ASN A 376 20.75 -28.03 12.00
CA ASN A 376 22.20 -28.09 11.92
C ASN A 376 22.89 -26.72 12.04
N GLY A 377 22.13 -25.64 12.23
CA GLY A 377 22.64 -24.26 12.31
C GLY A 377 22.88 -23.59 10.96
N GLU A 378 22.61 -24.26 9.84
CA GLU A 378 22.58 -23.62 8.53
C GLU A 378 21.36 -22.68 8.42
N VAL A 379 21.45 -21.70 7.53
CA VAL A 379 20.34 -20.77 7.25
C VAL A 379 20.09 -20.73 5.76
N THR A 380 18.83 -20.94 5.35
CA THR A 380 18.37 -20.69 3.99
C THR A 380 17.78 -19.30 3.90
N PHE A 381 18.40 -18.45 3.09
CA PHE A 381 17.91 -17.09 2.80
C PHE A 381 17.04 -17.12 1.56
N ALA A 382 15.73 -16.84 1.73
CA ALA A 382 14.80 -16.64 0.64
C ALA A 382 14.76 -15.16 0.28
N PHE A 383 15.26 -14.86 -0.91
CA PHE A 383 15.26 -13.49 -1.46
C PHE A 383 13.89 -13.13 -2.03
N ALA A 384 13.61 -11.83 -2.13
CA ALA A 384 12.31 -11.32 -2.58
C ALA A 384 11.94 -11.70 -4.04
N ASN A 385 12.87 -12.23 -4.81
CA ASN A 385 12.63 -12.79 -6.15
C ASN A 385 12.32 -14.30 -6.15
N GLY A 386 12.30 -14.94 -4.96
CA GLY A 386 12.12 -16.37 -4.83
C GLY A 386 13.40 -17.21 -4.89
N THR A 387 14.58 -16.61 -5.12
CA THR A 387 15.86 -17.31 -5.05
C THR A 387 16.14 -17.72 -3.61
N GLU A 388 16.47 -18.99 -3.38
CA GLU A 388 16.84 -19.50 -2.07
C GLU A 388 18.32 -19.92 -2.04
N ILE A 389 19.07 -19.38 -1.09
CA ILE A 389 20.49 -19.69 -0.91
C ILE A 389 20.71 -20.20 0.50
N LYS A 390 21.21 -21.44 0.57
CA LYS A 390 21.54 -22.11 1.82
C LYS A 390 23.02 -21.92 2.16
N VAL A 391 23.31 -21.46 3.37
CA VAL A 391 24.68 -21.23 3.86
C VAL A 391 24.83 -21.80 5.25
N GLY A 392 25.99 -22.39 5.51
CA GLY A 392 26.44 -22.85 6.83
C GLY A 392 27.46 -21.92 7.46
N ALA A 393 27.58 -22.02 8.78
CA ALA A 393 28.50 -21.23 9.60
C ALA A 393 29.98 -21.51 9.27
#